data_2ce6a0c8f5d9236722162ed51fe3d272
#
_entry.id   2ce6a0c8f5d9236722162ed51fe3d272
#
_cell.length_a   1.000
_cell.length_b   1.000
_cell.length_c   1.000
_cell.angle_alpha   90.00
_cell.angle_beta   90.00
_cell.angle_gamma   90.00
#
_symmetry.space_group_name_H-M   'P 1'
#
loop_
_entity.id
_entity.type
_entity.pdbx_description
1 polymer ?
#
loop_
_entity_poly.entity_id
_entity_poly.type
_entity_poly.pdbx_seq_one_letter_code
_entity_poly.pdbx_strand_id
1 'polypeptide(L)' 'MKRRPIHRGGILSAGYDARARHLDVEFDTHRLVRVENIGPEAADRFLNSGSPGSYWRDVIEEGYTIRE' A
#
# COMPACT_ATOMS: atom_id res chain seq x y z
N MET A 1 8.99 3.15 -10.66
CA MET A 1 8.86 2.56 -9.33
C MET A 1 8.57 1.08 -9.45
N LYS A 2 9.27 0.27 -8.68
CA LYS A 2 9.05 -1.17 -8.67
C LYS A 2 8.06 -1.55 -7.58
N ARG A 3 7.09 -2.39 -7.92
CA ARG A 3 6.17 -2.95 -6.93
C ARG A 3 6.68 -4.31 -6.49
N ARG A 4 6.62 -4.52 -5.19
CA ARG A 4 7.06 -5.76 -4.57
C ARG A 4 5.89 -6.73 -4.49
N PRO A 5 6.03 -8.00 -4.91
CA PRO A 5 4.93 -8.97 -4.78
C PRO A 5 4.68 -9.28 -3.32
N ILE A 6 3.42 -9.28 -2.93
CA ILE A 6 3.00 -9.52 -1.55
C ILE A 6 2.20 -10.81 -1.45
N HIS A 7 1.15 -10.97 -2.25
CA HIS A 7 0.28 -12.15 -2.30
C HIS A 7 -0.29 -12.55 -0.94
N ARG A 8 -0.73 -11.53 -0.16
CA ARG A 8 -1.33 -11.76 1.15
C ARG A 8 -2.50 -10.81 1.38
N GLY A 9 -3.53 -11.29 2.07
CA GLY A 9 -4.65 -10.47 2.50
C GLY A 9 -5.38 -9.76 1.36
N GLY A 10 -5.40 -10.36 0.17
CA GLY A 10 -6.02 -9.77 -0.99
C GLY A 10 -5.14 -8.77 -1.72
N ILE A 11 -3.89 -8.62 -1.33
CA ILE A 11 -2.94 -7.68 -1.95
C ILE A 11 -1.94 -8.47 -2.80
N LEU A 12 -1.87 -8.16 -4.10
CA LEU A 12 -0.92 -8.79 -5.00
C LEU A 12 0.46 -8.17 -4.92
N SER A 13 0.53 -6.85 -4.96
CA SER A 13 1.81 -6.15 -4.98
C SER A 13 1.67 -4.74 -4.43
N ALA A 14 2.78 -4.15 -4.03
CA ALA A 14 2.81 -2.77 -3.57
C ALA A 14 4.19 -2.17 -3.78
N GLY A 15 4.25 -0.86 -4.00
CA GLY A 15 5.51 -0.15 -4.14
C GLY A 15 5.38 1.29 -3.68
N TYR A 16 6.44 1.82 -3.09
CA TYR A 16 6.46 3.17 -2.53
C TYR A 16 7.40 4.06 -3.33
N ASP A 17 6.92 5.27 -3.64
CA ASP A 17 7.72 6.31 -4.27
C ASP A 17 8.00 7.40 -3.22
N ALA A 18 9.23 7.44 -2.73
CA ALA A 18 9.62 8.38 -1.68
C ALA A 18 9.61 9.84 -2.18
N ARG A 19 9.86 10.06 -3.46
CA ARG A 19 9.85 11.41 -4.02
C ARG A 19 8.46 12.01 -4.06
N ALA A 20 7.52 11.23 -4.56
CA ALA A 20 6.14 11.65 -4.68
C ALA A 20 5.35 11.41 -3.39
N ARG A 21 5.92 10.67 -2.45
CA ARG A 21 5.29 10.28 -1.19
C ARG A 21 3.97 9.56 -1.41
N HIS A 22 3.97 8.64 -2.38
CA HIS A 22 2.78 7.83 -2.63
C HIS A 22 3.11 6.34 -2.64
N LEU A 23 2.12 5.55 -2.28
CA LEU A 23 2.19 4.09 -2.23
C LEU A 23 1.18 3.54 -3.23
N ASP A 24 1.66 2.75 -4.18
CA ASP A 24 0.79 2.07 -5.15
C ASP A 24 0.53 0.65 -4.67
N VAL A 25 -0.73 0.24 -4.65
CA VAL A 25 -1.14 -1.08 -4.19
C VAL A 25 -2.04 -1.71 -5.22
N GLU A 26 -1.71 -2.93 -5.61
CA GLU A 26 -2.55 -3.74 -6.50
C GLU A 26 -3.20 -4.86 -5.72
N PHE A 27 -4.51 -4.94 -5.80
CA PHE A 27 -5.29 -5.98 -5.13
C PHE A 27 -5.51 -7.19 -6.03
N ASP A 28 -5.88 -8.31 -5.45
CA ASP A 28 -6.11 -9.57 -6.17
C ASP A 28 -7.29 -9.49 -7.14
N THR A 29 -8.11 -8.46 -7.02
CA THR A 29 -9.18 -8.15 -7.98
C THR A 29 -8.67 -7.33 -9.17
N HIS A 30 -7.36 -7.15 -9.27
CA HIS A 30 -6.68 -6.32 -10.28
C HIS A 30 -7.00 -4.83 -10.15
N ARG A 31 -7.50 -4.42 -9.00
CA ARG A 31 -7.74 -3.02 -8.68
C ARG A 31 -6.43 -2.38 -8.25
N LEU A 32 -6.06 -1.28 -8.89
CA LEU A 32 -4.86 -0.54 -8.55
C LEU A 32 -5.25 0.77 -7.87
N VAL A 33 -4.71 1.02 -6.70
CA VAL A 33 -4.98 2.24 -5.94
C VAL A 33 -3.68 2.94 -5.57
N ARG A 34 -3.75 4.24 -5.37
CA ARG A 34 -2.62 5.06 -4.95
C ARG A 34 -2.97 5.75 -3.64
N VAL A 35 -2.12 5.56 -2.64
CA VAL A 35 -2.22 6.25 -1.36
C VAL A 35 -1.35 7.50 -1.44
N GLU A 36 -1.94 8.67 -1.23
CA GLU A 36 -1.23 9.93 -1.35
C GLU A 36 -0.76 10.44 0.00
N ASN A 37 0.33 11.20 -0.05
CA ASN A 37 0.87 11.89 1.11
C ASN A 37 1.20 10.96 2.27
N ILE A 38 1.75 9.79 1.96
CA ILE A 38 2.17 8.82 2.96
C ILE A 38 3.69 8.89 3.15
N GLY A 39 4.13 8.94 4.40
CA GLY A 39 5.55 9.00 4.72
C GLY A 39 6.25 7.65 4.56
N PRO A 40 7.59 7.66 4.45
CA PRO A 40 8.36 6.43 4.25
C PRO A 40 8.22 5.44 5.40
N GLU A 41 8.09 5.91 6.63
CA GLU A 41 7.94 5.03 7.78
C GLU A 41 6.63 4.25 7.74
N ALA A 42 5.53 4.94 7.42
CA ALA A 42 4.23 4.30 7.33
C ALA A 42 4.18 3.31 6.16
N ALA A 43 4.75 3.69 5.02
CA ALA A 43 4.83 2.81 3.86
C ALA A 43 5.64 1.56 4.18
N ASP A 44 6.76 1.73 4.90
CA ASP A 44 7.64 0.64 5.27
C ASP A 44 6.93 -0.35 6.21
N ARG A 45 6.19 0.17 7.18
CA ARG A 45 5.41 -0.68 8.08
C ARG A 45 4.39 -1.51 7.32
N PHE A 46 3.73 -0.91 6.35
CA PHE A 46 2.78 -1.63 5.51
C PHE A 46 3.49 -2.73 4.69
N LEU A 47 4.58 -2.36 4.03
CA LEU A 47 5.31 -3.30 3.17
C LEU A 47 5.92 -4.47 3.92
N ASN A 48 6.27 -4.27 5.19
CA ASN A 48 6.89 -5.30 6.03
C ASN A 48 5.90 -5.95 7.00
N SER A 49 4.63 -5.62 6.91
CA SER A 49 3.61 -6.20 7.79
C SER A 49 3.40 -7.68 7.49
N GLY A 50 3.25 -8.48 8.54
CA GLY A 50 2.87 -9.87 8.41
C GLY A 50 1.39 -10.04 8.05
N SER A 51 0.60 -8.96 8.19
CA SER A 51 -0.83 -8.96 7.87
C SER A 51 -1.18 -7.70 7.07
N PRO A 52 -0.69 -7.60 5.82
CA PRO A 52 -0.87 -6.37 5.03
C PRO A 52 -2.32 -6.02 4.75
N GLY A 53 -3.19 -7.01 4.59
CA GLY A 53 -4.61 -6.75 4.37
C GLY A 53 -5.27 -6.07 5.56
N SER A 54 -4.96 -6.53 6.78
CA SER A 54 -5.46 -5.92 8.00
C SER A 54 -4.87 -4.53 8.20
N TYR A 55 -3.58 -4.38 7.96
CA TYR A 55 -2.92 -3.09 8.08
C TYR A 55 -3.51 -2.07 7.11
N TRP A 56 -3.78 -2.49 5.88
CA TRP A 56 -4.42 -1.65 4.88
C TRP A 56 -5.77 -1.13 5.39
N ARG A 57 -6.62 -2.04 5.83
CA ARG A 57 -7.97 -1.71 6.26
C ARG A 57 -8.01 -0.86 7.52
N ASP A 58 -7.16 -1.19 8.50
CA ASP A 58 -7.23 -0.56 9.82
C ASP A 58 -6.44 0.74 9.90
N VAL A 59 -5.39 0.91 9.10
CA VAL A 59 -4.48 2.04 9.20
C VAL A 59 -4.49 2.89 7.93
N ILE A 60 -4.26 2.27 6.77
CA ILE A 60 -4.06 3.01 5.53
C ILE A 60 -5.38 3.57 5.01
N GLU A 61 -6.39 2.73 4.87
CA GLU A 61 -7.66 3.13 4.26
C GLU A 61 -8.35 4.23 5.05
N GLU A 62 -8.26 4.21 6.36
CA GLU A 62 -8.92 5.19 7.22
C GLU A 62 -8.10 6.46 7.43
N GLY A 63 -6.78 6.39 7.32
CA GLY A 63 -5.89 7.48 7.68
C GLY A 63 -5.32 8.30 6.53
N TYR A 64 -5.52 7.89 5.30
CA TYR A 64 -4.87 8.51 4.15
C TYR A 64 -5.83 8.73 3.00
N THR A 65 -5.42 9.62 2.08
CA THR A 65 -6.17 9.87 0.84
C THR A 65 -5.86 8.75 -0.15
N ILE A 66 -6.91 8.09 -0.63
CA ILE A 66 -6.81 6.96 -1.56
C ILE A 66 -7.40 7.38 -2.91
N ARG A 67 -6.66 7.12 -3.99
CA ARG A 67 -7.13 7.34 -5.35
C ARG A 67 -7.04 6.06 -6.17
N GLU A 68 -7.99 5.89 -7.03
CA GLU A 68 -8.01 4.75 -7.95
C GLU A 68 -7.64 5.15 -9.37
#